data_328104190f928bd6ed8cfe0aac243df6
#
_entry.id   328104190f928bd6ed8cfe0aac243df6
#
_cell.length_a   1.000
_cell.length_b   1.000
_cell.length_c   1.000
_cell.angle_alpha   90.00
_cell.angle_beta   90.00
_cell.angle_gamma   90.00
#
_symmetry.space_group_name_H-M   'P 1'
#
loop_
_entity.id
_entity.type
_entity.pdbx_description
1 polymer ?
#
loop_
_entity_poly.entity_id
_entity_poly.type
_entity_poly.pdbx_seq_one_letter_code
_entity_poly.pdbx_strand_id
1 'polypeptide(L)'
;MRTLIALALLATPATAWEFTASPACMVSHETADGELKLSYDPRLPDPYAIAVTANTQWPDAPIFGMRFDGPSALTITTDRQIVDGPTVTVRDQSFGNVLNGLEFNATATALLGDNAISFPLNDAAPEIQRFRACIAAPIA
;
A
#
# COMPACT_ATOMS: atom_id res chain seq x y z
N MET A 1 -13.26 -6.52 52.44
CA MET A 1 -13.78 -6.37 51.10
C MET A 1 -12.65 -6.07 50.14
N ARG A 2 -12.34 -6.99 49.25
CA ARG A 2 -11.31 -6.75 48.23
C ARG A 2 -12.02 -6.40 46.95
N THR A 3 -11.81 -5.16 46.51
CA THR A 3 -12.32 -4.73 45.17
C THR A 3 -11.33 -5.22 44.14
N LEU A 4 -11.72 -6.20 43.33
CA LEU A 4 -10.99 -6.61 42.15
C LEU A 4 -11.24 -5.58 41.05
N ILE A 5 -10.26 -4.72 40.77
CA ILE A 5 -10.29 -3.88 39.59
C ILE A 5 -9.85 -4.76 38.42
N ALA A 6 -10.80 -5.21 37.64
CA ALA A 6 -10.48 -5.85 36.36
C ALA A 6 -9.97 -4.77 35.40
N LEU A 7 -8.65 -4.72 35.20
CA LEU A 7 -8.05 -3.93 34.13
C LEU A 7 -8.42 -4.59 32.81
N ALA A 8 -9.39 -4.06 32.09
CA ALA A 8 -9.66 -4.44 30.74
C ALA A 8 -8.51 -3.93 29.87
N LEU A 9 -7.58 -4.82 29.50
CA LEU A 9 -6.59 -4.53 28.46
C LEU A 9 -7.33 -4.42 27.14
N LEU A 10 -7.57 -3.17 26.72
CA LEU A 10 -7.99 -2.88 25.35
C LEU A 10 -6.81 -3.13 24.44
N ALA A 11 -6.73 -4.36 23.90
CA ALA A 11 -5.82 -4.64 22.82
C ALA A 11 -6.30 -3.82 21.60
N THR A 12 -5.54 -2.77 21.22
CA THR A 12 -5.70 -2.15 19.91
C THR A 12 -5.35 -3.21 18.86
N PRO A 13 -6.27 -3.60 17.97
CA PRO A 13 -5.92 -4.51 16.89
C PRO A 13 -4.81 -3.88 16.07
N ALA A 14 -3.72 -4.64 15.83
CA ALA A 14 -2.72 -4.24 14.86
C ALA A 14 -3.43 -4.00 13.54
N THR A 15 -3.18 -2.83 12.90
CA THR A 15 -3.71 -2.54 11.58
C THR A 15 -3.18 -3.59 10.60
N ALA A 16 -4.09 -4.38 10.03
CA ALA A 16 -3.78 -5.38 9.02
C ALA A 16 -3.98 -4.77 7.63
N TRP A 17 -3.46 -5.45 6.61
CA TRP A 17 -3.80 -5.14 5.24
C TRP A 17 -5.30 -5.36 5.02
N GLU A 18 -5.96 -4.42 4.38
CA GLU A 18 -7.41 -4.44 4.17
C GLU A 18 -7.75 -4.31 2.69
N PHE A 19 -8.59 -5.24 2.21
CA PHE A 19 -9.17 -5.16 0.89
C PHE A 19 -10.61 -4.62 0.97
N THR A 20 -10.97 -3.72 0.04
CA THR A 20 -12.34 -3.27 -0.19
C THR A 20 -12.66 -3.30 -1.68
N ALA A 21 -13.91 -3.64 -2.04
CA ALA A 21 -14.35 -3.77 -3.41
C ALA A 21 -15.11 -2.54 -3.93
N SER A 22 -15.52 -1.64 -3.05
CA SER A 22 -16.37 -0.51 -3.41
C SER A 22 -15.87 0.77 -2.70
N PRO A 23 -15.86 1.93 -3.37
CA PRO A 23 -16.36 2.21 -4.74
C PRO A 23 -15.45 1.68 -5.86
N ALA A 24 -14.23 1.26 -5.55
CA ALA A 24 -13.28 0.65 -6.47
C ALA A 24 -12.52 -0.45 -5.75
N CYS A 25 -11.88 -1.36 -6.50
CA CYS A 25 -10.98 -2.34 -5.90
C CYS A 25 -9.84 -1.60 -5.19
N MET A 26 -9.61 -1.87 -3.91
CA MET A 26 -8.60 -1.18 -3.11
C MET A 26 -7.99 -2.11 -2.07
N VAL A 27 -6.68 -1.98 -1.88
CA VAL A 27 -5.96 -2.58 -0.74
C VAL A 27 -5.20 -1.46 -0.05
N SER A 28 -5.26 -1.42 1.27
CA SER A 28 -4.57 -0.41 2.06
C SER A 28 -3.95 -0.99 3.32
N HIS A 29 -2.92 -0.31 3.80
CA HIS A 29 -2.28 -0.60 5.07
C HIS A 29 -1.74 0.68 5.67
N GLU A 30 -2.05 0.91 6.94
CA GLU A 30 -1.58 2.05 7.69
C GLU A 30 -0.62 1.59 8.79
N THR A 31 0.50 2.30 8.92
CA THR A 31 1.48 2.12 9.98
C THR A 31 1.68 3.44 10.72
N ALA A 32 2.50 3.45 11.76
CA ALA A 32 2.88 4.68 12.45
C ALA A 32 3.59 5.69 11.52
N ASP A 33 4.24 5.20 10.46
CA ASP A 33 5.05 6.03 9.55
C ASP A 33 4.28 6.54 8.34
N GLY A 34 3.14 5.94 8.02
CA GLY A 34 2.35 6.35 6.87
C GLY A 34 1.32 5.33 6.42
N GLU A 35 0.76 5.56 5.24
CA GLU A 35 -0.27 4.70 4.65
C GLU A 35 0.06 4.40 3.19
N LEU A 36 -0.12 3.15 2.80
CA LEU A 36 -0.05 2.71 1.40
C LEU A 36 -1.44 2.32 0.94
N LYS A 37 -1.87 2.89 -0.20
CA LYS A 37 -3.13 2.52 -0.88
C LYS A 37 -2.85 2.09 -2.31
N LEU A 38 -3.35 0.92 -2.65
CA LEU A 38 -3.38 0.40 -4.01
C LEU A 38 -4.82 0.39 -4.49
N SER A 39 -5.10 0.93 -5.67
CA SER A 39 -6.46 1.00 -6.20
C SER A 39 -6.51 0.67 -7.69
N TYR A 40 -7.70 0.24 -8.13
CA TYR A 40 -8.01 -0.01 -9.52
C TYR A 40 -9.40 0.53 -9.82
N ASP A 41 -9.48 1.47 -10.77
CA ASP A 41 -10.74 2.02 -11.27
C ASP A 41 -10.76 1.90 -12.80
N PRO A 42 -11.53 0.96 -13.37
CA PRO A 42 -11.54 0.74 -14.83
C PRO A 42 -12.11 1.89 -15.64
N ARG A 43 -12.73 2.88 -15.00
CA ARG A 43 -13.27 4.07 -15.66
C ARG A 43 -12.19 5.09 -16.02
N LEU A 44 -10.98 4.95 -15.47
CA LEU A 44 -9.88 5.89 -15.67
C LEU A 44 -8.95 5.41 -16.78
N PRO A 45 -8.29 6.35 -17.54
CA PRO A 45 -7.32 6.00 -18.58
C PRO A 45 -6.13 5.19 -18.03
N ASP A 46 -5.62 5.58 -16.84
CA ASP A 46 -4.62 4.84 -16.09
C ASP A 46 -5.34 4.26 -14.86
N PRO A 47 -5.86 3.03 -14.96
CA PRO A 47 -6.78 2.51 -13.94
C PRO A 47 -6.12 2.14 -12.62
N TYR A 48 -4.83 1.81 -12.63
CA TYR A 48 -4.10 1.47 -11.42
C TYR A 48 -3.50 2.71 -10.78
N ALA A 49 -3.53 2.77 -9.45
CA ALA A 49 -2.85 3.79 -8.67
C ALA A 49 -2.24 3.19 -7.42
N ILE A 50 -1.04 3.64 -7.07
CA ILE A 50 -0.46 3.43 -5.76
C ILE A 50 -0.18 4.80 -5.15
N ALA A 51 -0.65 5.01 -3.93
CA ALA A 51 -0.46 6.24 -3.20
C ALA A 51 0.19 5.93 -1.85
N VAL A 52 1.25 6.64 -1.53
CA VAL A 52 1.93 6.52 -0.24
C VAL A 52 1.86 7.87 0.46
N THR A 53 1.19 7.90 1.60
CA THR A 53 1.04 9.10 2.42
C THR A 53 1.96 8.99 3.62
N ALA A 54 2.85 9.98 3.77
CA ALA A 54 3.79 10.07 4.88
C ALA A 54 3.24 10.96 5.99
N ASN A 55 3.89 10.98 7.14
CA ASN A 55 3.58 11.91 8.24
C ASN A 55 4.07 13.32 7.97
N THR A 56 5.03 13.45 7.05
CA THR A 56 5.61 14.74 6.62
C THR A 56 5.53 14.84 5.11
N GLN A 57 5.80 16.03 4.59
CA GLN A 57 5.80 16.27 3.16
C GLN A 57 6.91 15.48 2.45
N TRP A 58 6.59 14.88 1.30
CA TRP A 58 7.58 14.27 0.44
C TRP A 58 8.46 15.34 -0.23
N PRO A 59 9.76 15.05 -0.44
CA PRO A 59 10.61 15.96 -1.19
C PRO A 59 10.25 15.97 -2.68
N ASP A 60 10.60 17.06 -3.36
CA ASP A 60 10.56 17.10 -4.82
C ASP A 60 11.84 16.45 -5.36
N ALA A 61 11.72 15.25 -5.90
CA ALA A 61 12.83 14.48 -6.43
C ALA A 61 12.43 13.81 -7.74
N PRO A 62 13.38 13.55 -8.66
CA PRO A 62 13.05 13.13 -10.04
C PRO A 62 12.55 11.70 -10.14
N ILE A 63 12.92 10.80 -9.22
CA ILE A 63 12.63 9.37 -9.33
C ILE A 63 11.97 8.87 -8.05
N PHE A 64 10.81 8.24 -8.21
CA PHE A 64 10.14 7.48 -7.17
C PHE A 64 10.48 5.99 -7.34
N GLY A 65 10.72 5.30 -6.23
CA GLY A 65 10.99 3.87 -6.24
C GLY A 65 10.15 3.12 -5.23
N MET A 66 9.83 1.87 -5.59
CA MET A 66 9.32 0.87 -4.65
C MET A 66 10.29 -0.29 -4.63
N ARG A 67 10.90 -0.54 -3.47
CA ARG A 67 11.77 -1.69 -3.26
C ARG A 67 11.02 -2.75 -2.47
N PHE A 68 11.01 -3.95 -3.01
CA PHE A 68 10.44 -5.12 -2.35
C PHE A 68 11.56 -6.05 -1.93
N ASP A 69 11.61 -6.37 -0.64
CA ASP A 69 12.61 -7.25 -0.05
C ASP A 69 11.94 -8.54 0.44
N GLY A 70 12.52 -9.67 0.06
CA GLY A 70 12.00 -10.99 0.42
C GLY A 70 12.34 -12.05 -0.61
N PRO A 71 11.54 -13.13 -0.70
CA PRO A 71 11.83 -14.25 -1.62
C PRO A 71 11.86 -13.87 -3.11
N SER A 72 11.10 -12.84 -3.50
CA SER A 72 11.02 -12.36 -4.89
C SER A 72 11.42 -10.89 -4.97
N ALA A 73 12.56 -10.53 -4.40
CA ALA A 73 13.04 -9.17 -4.28
C ALA A 73 13.14 -8.48 -5.65
N LEU A 74 12.64 -7.24 -5.71
CA LEU A 74 12.78 -6.38 -6.88
C LEU A 74 12.64 -4.91 -6.49
N THR A 75 13.17 -4.03 -7.35
CA THR A 75 12.98 -2.59 -7.23
C THR A 75 12.37 -2.07 -8.51
N ILE A 76 11.31 -1.28 -8.38
CA ILE A 76 10.62 -0.63 -9.50
C ILE A 76 10.83 0.86 -9.35
N THR A 77 11.19 1.55 -10.43
CA THR A 77 11.37 3.00 -10.43
C THR A 77 10.53 3.65 -11.51
N THR A 78 10.14 4.90 -11.28
CA THR A 78 9.39 5.71 -12.24
C THR A 78 9.71 7.19 -12.05
N ASP A 79 9.50 7.97 -13.12
CA ASP A 79 9.52 9.43 -13.09
C ASP A 79 8.11 10.02 -13.24
N ARG A 80 7.06 9.18 -13.21
CA ARG A 80 5.67 9.58 -13.43
C ARG A 80 4.92 9.88 -12.14
N GLN A 81 5.60 9.97 -11.02
CA GLN A 81 4.99 10.28 -9.73
C GLN A 81 4.47 11.71 -9.67
N ILE A 82 3.37 11.88 -8.94
CA ILE A 82 2.82 13.19 -8.59
C ILE A 82 2.93 13.33 -7.08
N VAL A 83 3.60 14.39 -6.63
CA VAL A 83 3.73 14.72 -5.21
C VAL A 83 2.75 15.82 -4.87
N ASP A 84 1.90 15.56 -3.88
CA ASP A 84 0.95 16.52 -3.33
C ASP A 84 1.07 16.48 -1.80
N GLY A 85 1.90 17.38 -1.27
CA GLY A 85 2.18 17.43 0.17
C GLY A 85 2.71 16.11 0.73
N PRO A 86 1.99 15.46 1.66
CA PRO A 86 2.42 14.21 2.27
C PRO A 86 2.15 12.98 1.40
N THR A 87 1.53 13.13 0.23
CA THR A 87 1.14 11.99 -0.61
C THR A 87 1.87 12.00 -1.94
N VAL A 88 2.51 10.87 -2.26
CA VAL A 88 3.04 10.58 -3.59
C VAL A 88 2.16 9.53 -4.25
N THR A 89 1.77 9.79 -5.50
CA THR A 89 0.87 8.90 -6.26
C THR A 89 1.51 8.55 -7.60
N VAL A 90 1.43 7.28 -7.97
CA VAL A 90 1.80 6.80 -9.30
C VAL A 90 0.59 6.11 -9.92
N ARG A 91 0.27 6.48 -11.16
CA ARG A 91 -0.79 5.84 -11.94
C ARG A 91 -0.20 5.16 -13.15
N ASP A 92 -0.77 4.02 -13.53
CA ASP A 92 -0.34 3.29 -14.73
C ASP A 92 -1.48 2.40 -15.26
N GLN A 93 -1.26 1.89 -16.47
CA GLN A 93 -2.16 0.94 -17.12
C GLN A 93 -1.96 -0.50 -16.64
N SER A 94 -0.81 -0.80 -16.03
CA SER A 94 -0.47 -2.14 -15.56
C SER A 94 0.43 -2.07 -14.33
N PHE A 95 0.09 -2.86 -13.30
CA PHE A 95 0.85 -2.96 -12.06
C PHE A 95 1.28 -4.41 -11.76
N GLY A 96 1.54 -5.22 -12.79
CA GLY A 96 1.93 -6.61 -12.59
C GLY A 96 3.11 -6.78 -11.65
N ASN A 97 4.16 -5.99 -11.82
CA ASN A 97 5.35 -6.04 -10.96
C ASN A 97 5.07 -5.52 -9.55
N VAL A 98 4.25 -4.49 -9.40
CA VAL A 98 3.85 -3.97 -8.08
C VAL A 98 3.05 -5.03 -7.32
N LEU A 99 2.09 -5.67 -7.98
CA LEU A 99 1.28 -6.72 -7.37
C LEU A 99 2.13 -7.92 -6.94
N ASN A 100 3.05 -8.35 -7.80
CA ASN A 100 3.99 -9.43 -7.48
C ASN A 100 4.89 -9.04 -6.30
N GLY A 101 5.37 -7.80 -6.28
CA GLY A 101 6.18 -7.29 -5.19
C GLY A 101 5.45 -7.33 -3.85
N LEU A 102 4.20 -6.89 -3.82
CA LEU A 102 3.38 -6.88 -2.60
C LEU A 102 2.97 -8.28 -2.15
N GLU A 103 2.73 -9.19 -3.08
CA GLU A 103 2.24 -10.53 -2.76
C GLU A 103 3.34 -11.48 -2.28
N PHE A 104 4.55 -11.39 -2.83
CA PHE A 104 5.57 -12.42 -2.71
C PHE A 104 6.81 -12.00 -1.92
N ASN A 105 6.74 -10.92 -1.16
CA ASN A 105 7.86 -10.41 -0.38
C ASN A 105 7.49 -10.12 1.08
N ALA A 106 8.49 -9.77 1.87
CA ALA A 106 8.34 -9.51 3.31
C ALA A 106 8.16 -8.03 3.63
N THR A 107 8.75 -7.13 2.83
CA THR A 107 8.75 -5.70 3.08
C THR A 107 8.65 -4.93 1.77
N ALA A 108 7.85 -3.86 1.76
CA ALA A 108 7.80 -2.87 0.69
C ALA A 108 8.30 -1.53 1.23
N THR A 109 9.23 -0.89 0.51
CA THR A 109 9.78 0.41 0.88
C THR A 109 9.54 1.41 -0.24
N ALA A 110 8.84 2.50 0.07
CA ALA A 110 8.65 3.63 -0.82
C ALA A 110 9.83 4.60 -0.67
N LEU A 111 10.43 4.99 -1.79
CA LEU A 111 11.65 5.79 -1.84
C LEU A 111 11.44 7.00 -2.73
N LEU A 112 11.69 8.19 -2.20
CA LEU A 112 11.68 9.43 -2.98
C LEU A 112 12.69 10.41 -2.36
N GLY A 113 13.73 10.77 -3.13
CA GLY A 113 14.85 11.54 -2.59
C GLY A 113 15.50 10.81 -1.42
N ASP A 114 15.70 11.51 -0.32
CA ASP A 114 16.27 10.95 0.91
C ASP A 114 15.22 10.32 1.84
N ASN A 115 13.94 10.35 1.45
CA ASN A 115 12.85 9.82 2.27
C ASN A 115 12.54 8.37 1.90
N ALA A 116 12.36 7.54 2.92
CA ALA A 116 11.98 6.14 2.78
C ALA A 116 10.94 5.77 3.82
N ILE A 117 9.89 5.06 3.39
CA ILE A 117 8.88 4.50 4.29
C ILE A 117 8.73 3.03 3.98
N SER A 118 8.90 2.19 5.01
CA SER A 118 8.75 0.73 4.88
C SER A 118 7.43 0.26 5.46
N PHE A 119 6.83 -0.70 4.76
CA PHE A 119 5.59 -1.36 5.15
C PHE A 119 5.85 -2.87 5.27
N PRO A 120 5.55 -3.48 6.43
CA PRO A 120 5.61 -4.94 6.54
C PRO A 120 4.51 -5.56 5.68
N LEU A 121 4.84 -6.63 4.97
CA LEU A 121 3.90 -7.34 4.09
C LEU A 121 3.28 -8.57 4.76
N ASN A 122 3.37 -8.69 6.08
CA ASN A 122 2.69 -9.73 6.82
C ASN A 122 1.18 -9.63 6.53
N ASP A 123 0.58 -10.75 6.15
CA ASP A 123 -0.85 -10.86 5.82
C ASP A 123 -1.30 -10.04 4.60
N ALA A 124 -0.37 -9.51 3.80
CA ALA A 124 -0.71 -8.79 2.57
C ALA A 124 -1.17 -9.74 1.45
N ALA A 125 -0.55 -10.91 1.31
CA ALA A 125 -0.79 -11.80 0.18
C ALA A 125 -2.27 -12.17 -0.01
N PRO A 126 -3.06 -12.55 1.00
CA PRO A 126 -4.49 -12.84 0.81
C PRO A 126 -5.27 -11.63 0.29
N GLU A 127 -4.94 -10.43 0.74
CA GLU A 127 -5.61 -9.20 0.32
C GLU A 127 -5.25 -8.82 -1.11
N ILE A 128 -4.00 -9.04 -1.51
CA ILE A 128 -3.57 -8.85 -2.91
C ILE A 128 -4.28 -9.85 -3.83
N GLN A 129 -4.46 -11.09 -3.40
CA GLN A 129 -5.21 -12.09 -4.15
C GLN A 129 -6.67 -11.68 -4.34
N ARG A 130 -7.30 -11.12 -3.32
CA ARG A 130 -8.65 -10.54 -3.42
C ARG A 130 -8.71 -9.36 -4.38
N PHE A 131 -7.70 -8.51 -4.35
CA PHE A 131 -7.56 -7.39 -5.29
C PHE A 131 -7.47 -7.91 -6.74
N ARG A 132 -6.65 -8.93 -7.00
CA ARG A 132 -6.53 -9.55 -8.31
C ARG A 132 -7.86 -10.12 -8.80
N ALA A 133 -8.60 -10.80 -7.92
CA ALA A 133 -9.93 -11.32 -8.24
C ALA A 133 -10.93 -10.19 -8.53
N CYS A 134 -10.86 -9.10 -7.79
CA CYS A 134 -11.70 -7.92 -8.00
C CYS A 134 -11.48 -7.28 -9.38
N ILE A 135 -10.23 -7.08 -9.80
CA ILE A 135 -9.92 -6.49 -11.10
C ILE A 135 -10.26 -7.42 -12.27
N ALA A 136 -10.27 -8.72 -12.06
CA ALA A 136 -10.64 -9.72 -13.05
C ALA A 136 -12.16 -9.95 -13.14
N ALA A 137 -12.94 -9.43 -12.18
CA ALA A 137 -14.38 -9.61 -12.16
C ALA A 137 -15.04 -8.85 -13.32
N PRO A 138 -16.03 -9.45 -14.00
CA PRO A 138 -16.75 -8.74 -15.05
C PRO A 138 -17.50 -7.55 -14.47
N ILE A 139 -17.43 -6.42 -15.17
CA ILE A 139 -18.23 -5.24 -14.86
C ILE A 139 -19.67 -5.56 -15.23
N ALA A 140 -20.52 -5.65 -14.20
CA ALA A 140 -21.94 -5.85 -14.41
C ALA A 140 -22.63 -4.54 -14.74
#